data_905d801011f6e67481dc5a38c8008c2b
#
_entry.id   905d801011f6e67481dc5a38c8008c2b
#
_cell.length_a   1.000
_cell.length_b   1.000
_cell.length_c   1.000
_cell.angle_alpha   90.00
_cell.angle_beta   90.00
_cell.angle_gamma   90.00
#
_symmetry.space_group_name_H-M   'P 1'
#
loop_
_entity.id
_entity.type
_entity.pdbx_description
1 polymer ?
#
loop_
_entity_poly.entity_id
_entity_poly.type
_entity_poly.pdbx_seq_one_letter_code
_entity_poly.pdbx_strand_id
1 'polypeptide(L)'
;MIDCITGYHLNPWTCGIAKFNAILSRHLEVPVVGIRAVELGAYQRPLLSIKLEEFSQEDAADLDLWSQAHAGAFELFLHAFDGTPIEQRLLASAGRVYCGNAELQHELSVMRPDVVELFCPGTILNPQRFQQSDLSIFTFGMAHKIRVPFYRRLRDLLEASGRSYSVYVSTALHENTGFDDSFVVRFEELQALFNGRVYFMGYLSDTAVYNQLVDSTFLAAFFEKGLRANNTTVNAAMECACAVITNLDDYSPAGLVHMKNVIDVNRCDQLPGPEDTERIGREAREIARARYGWDRLVEQLRPTVRV
;
A
#
# COMPACT_ATOMS: atom_id res chain seq x y z
N MET A 1 10.87 -21.14 24.37
CA MET A 1 9.76 -20.40 23.74
C MET A 1 10.36 -19.59 22.60
N ILE A 2 9.74 -19.51 21.43
CA ILE A 2 10.18 -18.65 20.32
C ILE A 2 10.23 -17.21 20.81
N ASP A 3 11.32 -16.49 20.53
CA ASP A 3 11.56 -15.11 21.00
C ASP A 3 11.65 -14.10 19.86
N CYS A 4 11.75 -14.56 18.60
CA CYS A 4 11.51 -13.74 17.41
C CYS A 4 11.11 -14.64 16.22
N ILE A 5 10.55 -14.01 15.18
CA ILE A 5 10.32 -14.63 13.88
C ILE A 5 11.23 -13.94 12.89
N THR A 6 11.85 -14.70 12.00
CA THR A 6 12.74 -14.13 10.99
C THR A 6 12.17 -14.36 9.59
N GLY A 7 12.48 -13.46 8.69
CA GLY A 7 12.15 -13.57 7.28
C GLY A 7 13.21 -12.92 6.41
N TYR A 8 13.32 -13.38 5.17
CA TYR A 8 14.20 -12.78 4.18
C TYR A 8 13.61 -11.45 3.67
N HIS A 9 12.34 -11.46 3.31
CA HIS A 9 11.56 -10.28 3.01
C HIS A 9 10.72 -9.87 4.24
N LEU A 10 10.75 -8.58 4.57
CA LEU A 10 10.04 -8.06 5.74
C LEU A 10 8.75 -7.28 5.40
N ASN A 11 8.57 -6.91 4.13
CA ASN A 11 7.42 -6.13 3.71
C ASN A 11 6.18 -7.03 3.48
N PRO A 12 5.17 -6.97 4.39
CA PRO A 12 3.99 -7.82 4.31
C PRO A 12 3.03 -7.46 3.16
N TRP A 13 3.27 -6.34 2.46
CA TRP A 13 2.46 -5.91 1.32
C TRP A 13 2.95 -6.50 0.00
N THR A 14 4.20 -6.97 -0.04
CA THR A 14 4.82 -7.49 -1.27
C THR A 14 5.17 -8.97 -1.21
N CYS A 15 5.22 -9.56 -0.01
CA CYS A 15 5.59 -10.96 0.18
C CYS A 15 4.58 -11.68 1.08
N GLY A 16 4.08 -12.83 0.62
CA GLY A 16 3.12 -13.66 1.36
C GLY A 16 3.71 -14.22 2.67
N ILE A 17 4.99 -14.62 2.66
CA ILE A 17 5.70 -15.11 3.86
C ILE A 17 5.88 -13.96 4.86
N ALA A 18 6.27 -12.77 4.41
CA ALA A 18 6.37 -11.61 5.29
C ALA A 18 5.00 -11.25 5.92
N LYS A 19 3.92 -11.40 5.16
CA LYS A 19 2.55 -11.20 5.67
C LYS A 19 2.19 -12.24 6.72
N PHE A 20 2.47 -13.52 6.47
CA PHE A 20 2.29 -14.60 7.43
C PHE A 20 3.08 -14.31 8.71
N ASN A 21 4.36 -13.98 8.60
CA ASN A 21 5.24 -13.66 9.71
C ASN A 21 4.73 -12.47 10.55
N ALA A 22 4.26 -11.42 9.89
CA ALA A 22 3.70 -10.24 10.57
C ALA A 22 2.42 -10.56 11.38
N ILE A 23 1.58 -11.48 10.89
CA ILE A 23 0.38 -11.91 11.62
C ILE A 23 0.77 -12.85 12.76
N LEU A 24 1.64 -13.83 12.51
CA LEU A 24 2.12 -14.77 13.51
C LEU A 24 2.81 -14.06 14.68
N SER A 25 3.64 -13.06 14.37
CA SER A 25 4.31 -12.20 15.34
C SER A 25 3.34 -11.54 16.33
N ARG A 26 2.21 -11.02 15.84
CA ARG A 26 1.17 -10.43 16.69
C ARG A 26 0.53 -11.44 17.64
N HIS A 27 0.35 -12.68 17.19
CA HIS A 27 -0.23 -13.74 18.02
C HIS A 27 0.75 -14.33 19.03
N LEU A 28 2.04 -14.35 18.70
CA LEU A 28 3.09 -14.81 19.62
C LEU A 28 3.66 -13.69 20.50
N GLU A 29 3.30 -12.43 20.21
CA GLU A 29 3.83 -11.22 20.89
C GLU A 29 5.36 -11.12 20.83
N VAL A 30 5.94 -11.49 19.67
CA VAL A 30 7.39 -11.47 19.42
C VAL A 30 7.70 -10.62 18.18
N PRO A 31 8.90 -9.99 18.08
CA PRO A 31 9.25 -9.19 16.91
C PRO A 31 9.45 -10.04 15.65
N VAL A 32 9.27 -9.40 14.48
CA VAL A 32 9.78 -9.89 13.20
C VAL A 32 11.07 -9.17 12.89
N VAL A 33 12.12 -9.92 12.56
CA VAL A 33 13.46 -9.39 12.28
C VAL A 33 14.03 -9.94 10.98
N GLY A 34 14.98 -9.24 10.39
CA GLY A 34 15.70 -9.72 9.22
C GLY A 34 16.57 -10.93 9.54
N ILE A 35 16.74 -11.80 8.56
CA ILE A 35 17.45 -13.08 8.75
C ILE A 35 18.98 -12.95 8.78
N ARG A 36 19.53 -11.77 8.63
CA ARG A 36 20.98 -11.56 8.64
C ARG A 36 21.58 -11.92 10.00
N ALA A 37 22.70 -12.60 10.00
CA ALA A 37 23.34 -13.16 11.19
C ALA A 37 23.53 -12.16 12.35
N VAL A 38 23.79 -10.89 12.05
CA VAL A 38 23.96 -9.82 13.07
C VAL A 38 22.64 -9.59 13.85
N GLU A 39 21.49 -9.68 13.20
CA GLU A 39 20.20 -9.49 13.84
C GLU A 39 19.77 -10.74 14.65
N LEU A 40 20.11 -11.94 14.15
CA LEU A 40 19.79 -13.20 14.83
C LEU A 40 20.58 -13.39 16.13
N GLY A 41 21.80 -12.89 16.23
CA GLY A 41 22.65 -13.02 17.42
C GLY A 41 22.06 -12.43 18.71
N ALA A 42 21.04 -11.59 18.62
CA ALA A 42 20.34 -10.99 19.75
C ALA A 42 19.29 -11.93 20.38
N TYR A 43 18.93 -13.05 19.71
CA TYR A 43 17.83 -13.94 20.10
C TYR A 43 18.34 -15.33 20.46
N GLN A 44 17.66 -15.97 21.43
CA GLN A 44 18.04 -17.30 21.95
C GLN A 44 17.35 -18.43 21.21
N ARG A 45 16.15 -18.18 20.70
CA ARG A 45 15.34 -19.20 20.03
C ARG A 45 14.50 -18.60 18.87
N PRO A 46 15.14 -18.12 17.82
CA PRO A 46 14.46 -17.59 16.65
C PRO A 46 13.72 -18.69 15.88
N LEU A 47 12.55 -18.34 15.33
CA LEU A 47 11.86 -19.11 14.30
C LEU A 47 12.29 -18.60 12.93
N LEU A 48 13.07 -19.41 12.21
CA LEU A 48 13.44 -19.11 10.81
C LEU A 48 12.28 -19.51 9.90
N SER A 49 11.51 -18.55 9.43
CA SER A 49 10.36 -18.73 8.51
C SER A 49 10.81 -18.37 7.10
N ILE A 50 11.20 -19.38 6.31
CA ILE A 50 11.98 -19.16 5.09
C ILE A 50 11.54 -20.01 3.90
N LYS A 51 11.90 -19.48 2.71
CA LYS A 51 11.96 -20.15 1.43
C LYS A 51 13.31 -19.82 0.83
N LEU A 52 14.22 -20.80 0.78
CA LEU A 52 15.64 -20.55 0.52
C LEU A 52 15.91 -20.13 -0.93
N GLU A 53 15.06 -20.52 -1.89
CA GLU A 53 15.18 -20.11 -3.30
C GLU A 53 15.14 -18.57 -3.51
N GLU A 54 14.61 -17.82 -2.54
CA GLU A 54 14.55 -16.36 -2.59
C GLU A 54 15.85 -15.67 -2.16
N PHE A 55 16.79 -16.43 -1.57
CA PHE A 55 18.01 -15.88 -0.99
C PHE A 55 19.09 -15.62 -2.05
N SER A 56 19.90 -14.58 -1.84
CA SER A 56 21.18 -14.48 -2.52
C SER A 56 22.11 -15.61 -2.10
N GLN A 57 23.09 -15.94 -2.93
CA GLN A 57 24.08 -16.98 -2.58
C GLN A 57 24.88 -16.60 -1.32
N GLU A 58 25.18 -15.34 -1.11
CA GLU A 58 25.89 -14.82 0.05
C GLU A 58 25.03 -14.96 1.32
N ASP A 59 23.78 -14.48 1.30
CA ASP A 59 22.87 -14.58 2.45
C ASP A 59 22.57 -16.05 2.81
N ALA A 60 22.45 -16.94 1.83
CA ALA A 60 22.24 -18.35 2.07
C ALA A 60 23.48 -19.02 2.72
N ALA A 61 24.69 -18.64 2.28
CA ALA A 61 25.94 -19.16 2.88
C ALA A 61 26.12 -18.63 4.31
N ASP A 62 25.82 -17.37 4.57
CA ASP A 62 25.90 -16.78 5.91
C ASP A 62 24.90 -17.45 6.87
N LEU A 63 23.66 -17.71 6.41
CA LEU A 63 22.66 -18.44 7.19
C LEU A 63 23.10 -19.87 7.50
N ASP A 64 23.72 -20.55 6.53
CA ASP A 64 24.25 -21.91 6.72
C ASP A 64 25.32 -21.95 7.81
N LEU A 65 26.31 -21.03 7.76
CA LEU A 65 27.34 -20.91 8.77
C LEU A 65 26.76 -20.60 10.15
N TRP A 66 25.82 -19.67 10.22
CA TRP A 66 25.14 -19.32 11.46
C TRP A 66 24.40 -20.51 12.04
N SER A 67 23.66 -21.27 11.22
CA SER A 67 22.85 -22.40 11.65
C SER A 67 23.69 -23.54 12.24
N GLN A 68 24.87 -23.79 11.66
CA GLN A 68 25.80 -24.79 12.17
C GLN A 68 26.38 -24.38 13.53
N ALA A 69 26.69 -23.08 13.72
CA ALA A 69 27.18 -22.56 14.99
C ALA A 69 26.11 -22.58 16.11
N HIS A 70 24.83 -22.57 15.74
CA HIS A 70 23.69 -22.50 16.67
C HIS A 70 22.80 -23.75 16.59
N ALA A 71 23.37 -24.90 16.27
CA ALA A 71 22.62 -26.15 16.13
C ALA A 71 21.77 -26.45 17.39
N GLY A 72 20.49 -26.72 17.17
CA GLY A 72 19.51 -27.01 18.25
C GLY A 72 18.93 -25.74 18.91
N ALA A 73 19.50 -24.57 18.67
CA ALA A 73 19.07 -23.31 19.31
C ALA A 73 18.01 -22.51 18.53
N PHE A 74 17.62 -22.94 17.34
CA PHE A 74 16.59 -22.28 16.51
C PHE A 74 15.51 -23.26 16.07
N GLU A 75 14.34 -22.73 15.71
CA GLU A 75 13.26 -23.47 15.06
C GLU A 75 13.19 -23.08 13.58
N LEU A 76 12.77 -24.01 12.72
CA LEU A 76 12.72 -23.83 11.28
C LEU A 76 11.31 -24.07 10.78
N PHE A 77 10.72 -23.09 10.08
CA PHE A 77 9.50 -23.22 9.30
C PHE A 77 9.84 -23.09 7.82
N LEU A 78 9.78 -24.22 7.10
CA LEU A 78 10.04 -24.27 5.67
C LEU A 78 8.74 -24.07 4.88
N HIS A 79 8.74 -23.07 4.00
CA HIS A 79 7.63 -22.80 3.07
C HIS A 79 7.81 -23.54 1.73
N ALA A 80 9.03 -23.94 1.39
CA ALA A 80 9.39 -24.81 0.26
C ALA A 80 10.69 -25.53 0.57
N PHE A 81 11.02 -26.57 -0.20
CA PHE A 81 12.24 -27.35 -0.07
C PHE A 81 12.67 -27.89 -1.44
N ASP A 82 13.85 -27.52 -1.88
CA ASP A 82 14.45 -27.95 -3.16
C ASP A 82 15.52 -29.04 -2.99
N GLY A 83 15.76 -29.46 -1.74
CA GLY A 83 16.75 -30.51 -1.42
C GLY A 83 18.20 -30.04 -1.58
N THR A 84 18.45 -28.74 -1.55
CA THR A 84 19.81 -28.19 -1.64
C THR A 84 20.67 -28.61 -0.45
N PRO A 85 22.00 -28.68 -0.59
CA PRO A 85 22.88 -29.02 0.54
C PRO A 85 22.74 -28.06 1.73
N ILE A 86 22.42 -26.79 1.51
CA ILE A 86 22.18 -25.82 2.58
C ILE A 86 20.87 -26.12 3.30
N GLU A 87 19.79 -26.40 2.58
CA GLU A 87 18.51 -26.76 3.19
C GLU A 87 18.60 -28.04 4.02
N GLN A 88 19.33 -29.06 3.53
CA GLN A 88 19.56 -30.29 4.27
C GLN A 88 20.33 -30.03 5.57
N ARG A 89 21.33 -29.14 5.57
CA ARG A 89 22.07 -28.77 6.78
C ARG A 89 21.22 -27.94 7.75
N LEU A 90 20.41 -27.00 7.27
CA LEU A 90 19.45 -26.26 8.08
C LEU A 90 18.45 -27.20 8.73
N LEU A 91 17.91 -28.15 7.97
CA LEU A 91 17.01 -29.17 8.47
C LEU A 91 17.63 -30.01 9.58
N ALA A 92 18.89 -30.43 9.41
CA ALA A 92 19.63 -31.20 10.41
C ALA A 92 19.98 -30.40 11.67
N SER A 93 20.27 -29.11 11.53
CA SER A 93 20.74 -28.23 12.61
C SER A 93 19.60 -27.66 13.46
N ALA A 94 18.37 -27.56 12.93
CA ALA A 94 17.24 -26.97 13.64
C ALA A 94 16.82 -27.81 14.87
N GLY A 95 16.42 -27.14 15.95
CA GLY A 95 15.87 -27.79 17.14
C GLY A 95 14.51 -28.44 16.89
N ARG A 96 13.64 -27.74 16.16
CA ARG A 96 12.35 -28.23 15.63
C ARG A 96 12.15 -27.78 14.21
N VAL A 97 11.43 -28.58 13.44
CA VAL A 97 11.10 -28.27 12.05
C VAL A 97 9.60 -28.33 11.84
N TYR A 98 9.10 -27.31 11.15
CA TYR A 98 7.71 -27.17 10.75
C TYR A 98 7.62 -26.99 9.25
N CYS A 99 6.50 -27.40 8.67
CA CYS A 99 6.13 -27.17 7.28
C CYS A 99 4.63 -26.86 7.15
N GLY A 100 4.22 -26.32 6.01
CA GLY A 100 2.86 -25.81 5.81
C GLY A 100 1.88 -26.79 5.16
N ASN A 101 2.34 -28.00 4.76
CA ASN A 101 1.49 -28.97 4.08
C ASN A 101 2.04 -30.40 4.21
N ALA A 102 1.15 -31.37 3.97
CA ALA A 102 1.44 -32.81 4.12
C ALA A 102 2.44 -33.34 3.07
N GLU A 103 2.46 -32.79 1.86
CA GLU A 103 3.41 -33.21 0.80
C GLU A 103 4.84 -32.90 1.23
N LEU A 104 5.07 -31.67 1.67
CA LEU A 104 6.37 -31.23 2.19
C LEU A 104 6.74 -31.99 3.46
N GLN A 105 5.79 -32.25 4.36
CA GLN A 105 6.05 -33.08 5.53
C GLN A 105 6.53 -34.48 5.15
N HIS A 106 5.86 -35.13 4.20
CA HIS A 106 6.25 -36.45 3.71
C HIS A 106 7.68 -36.47 3.16
N GLU A 107 8.02 -35.49 2.34
CA GLU A 107 9.35 -35.33 1.75
C GLU A 107 10.43 -35.13 2.83
N LEU A 108 10.21 -34.20 3.73
CA LEU A 108 11.16 -33.90 4.81
C LEU A 108 11.30 -35.05 5.82
N SER A 109 10.24 -35.82 6.04
CA SER A 109 10.22 -36.96 7.01
C SER A 109 11.19 -38.05 6.63
N VAL A 110 11.59 -38.17 5.39
CA VAL A 110 12.63 -39.10 4.94
C VAL A 110 13.98 -38.80 5.59
N MET A 111 14.28 -37.52 5.78
CA MET A 111 15.54 -37.03 6.36
C MET A 111 15.40 -36.74 7.86
N ARG A 112 14.22 -36.31 8.30
CA ARG A 112 13.93 -35.89 9.65
C ARG A 112 12.51 -36.31 10.10
N PRO A 113 12.33 -37.44 10.74
CA PRO A 113 11.01 -38.00 11.07
C PRO A 113 10.13 -37.18 12.01
N ASP A 114 10.70 -36.20 12.74
CA ASP A 114 10.01 -35.38 13.74
C ASP A 114 9.49 -34.03 13.15
N VAL A 115 9.44 -33.89 11.81
CA VAL A 115 8.85 -32.73 11.15
C VAL A 115 7.35 -32.66 11.43
N VAL A 116 6.89 -31.45 11.80
CA VAL A 116 5.50 -31.19 12.14
C VAL A 116 4.83 -30.39 11.04
N GLU A 117 3.74 -30.93 10.49
CA GLU A 117 2.84 -30.14 9.64
C GLU A 117 2.04 -29.17 10.51
N LEU A 118 2.02 -27.91 10.10
CA LEU A 118 1.20 -26.86 10.72
C LEU A 118 0.18 -26.33 9.72
N PHE A 119 -1.05 -26.17 10.19
CA PHE A 119 -2.08 -25.48 9.43
C PHE A 119 -1.74 -23.98 9.33
N CYS A 120 -1.68 -23.47 8.09
CA CYS A 120 -1.46 -22.03 7.85
C CYS A 120 -2.81 -21.31 7.70
N PRO A 121 -3.22 -20.48 8.68
CA PRO A 121 -4.46 -19.71 8.59
C PRO A 121 -4.43 -18.69 7.46
N GLY A 122 -5.62 -18.17 7.09
CA GLY A 122 -5.73 -17.12 6.11
C GLY A 122 -4.97 -15.84 6.51
N THR A 123 -4.23 -15.26 5.58
CA THR A 123 -3.36 -14.11 5.83
C THR A 123 -4.06 -12.80 5.43
N ILE A 124 -5.01 -12.34 6.25
CA ILE A 124 -5.58 -11.00 6.11
C ILE A 124 -4.96 -10.11 7.17
N LEU A 125 -4.08 -9.21 6.75
CA LEU A 125 -3.27 -8.40 7.66
C LEU A 125 -4.10 -7.44 8.50
N ASN A 126 -5.06 -6.76 7.88
CA ASN A 126 -5.95 -5.82 8.53
C ASN A 126 -7.40 -6.09 8.08
N PRO A 127 -8.12 -7.00 8.74
CA PRO A 127 -9.52 -7.27 8.40
C PRO A 127 -10.35 -6.03 8.73
N GLN A 128 -10.78 -5.33 7.68
CA GLN A 128 -11.58 -4.12 7.79
C GLN A 128 -12.75 -4.21 6.82
N ARG A 129 -13.96 -4.09 7.36
CA ARG A 129 -15.17 -4.10 6.55
C ARG A 129 -15.39 -2.71 5.95
N PHE A 130 -15.66 -2.62 4.65
CA PHE A 130 -16.15 -1.37 4.06
C PHE A 130 -17.44 -0.94 4.75
N GLN A 131 -17.48 0.33 5.14
CA GLN A 131 -18.64 0.94 5.75
C GLN A 131 -19.31 1.85 4.72
N GLN A 132 -20.63 1.75 4.62
CA GLN A 132 -21.39 2.75 3.89
C GLN A 132 -21.30 4.09 4.63
N SER A 133 -20.97 5.14 3.93
CA SER A 133 -20.77 6.49 4.47
C SER A 133 -21.45 7.53 3.59
N ASP A 134 -21.80 8.66 4.20
CA ASP A 134 -22.42 9.80 3.48
C ASP A 134 -21.46 10.45 2.49
N LEU A 135 -20.16 10.37 2.79
CA LEU A 135 -19.09 10.94 1.96
C LEU A 135 -18.06 9.87 1.62
N SER A 136 -17.80 9.70 0.34
CA SER A 136 -16.69 8.89 -0.16
C SER A 136 -15.61 9.79 -0.75
N ILE A 137 -14.41 9.70 -0.21
CA ILE A 137 -13.25 10.46 -0.66
C ILE A 137 -12.30 9.51 -1.34
N PHE A 138 -11.98 9.76 -2.59
CA PHE A 138 -11.00 8.98 -3.32
C PHE A 138 -9.70 9.75 -3.49
N THR A 139 -8.58 9.07 -3.42
CA THR A 139 -7.26 9.58 -3.80
C THR A 139 -6.48 8.50 -4.52
N PHE A 140 -5.82 8.84 -5.61
CA PHE A 140 -5.00 7.90 -6.35
C PHE A 140 -3.74 8.57 -6.92
N GLY A 141 -2.73 7.78 -7.15
CA GLY A 141 -1.44 8.22 -7.66
C GLY A 141 -0.28 7.64 -6.84
N MET A 142 0.91 8.20 -6.98
CA MET A 142 2.11 7.71 -6.32
C MET A 142 2.10 8.05 -4.83
N ALA A 143 2.41 7.07 -3.97
CA ALA A 143 2.37 7.21 -2.53
C ALA A 143 3.27 8.35 -1.99
N HIS A 144 4.48 8.51 -2.55
CA HIS A 144 5.38 9.59 -2.16
C HIS A 144 4.83 11.01 -2.43
N LYS A 145 3.76 11.12 -3.23
CA LYS A 145 3.07 12.40 -3.49
C LYS A 145 1.97 12.71 -2.47
N ILE A 146 1.65 11.81 -1.56
CA ILE A 146 0.68 12.06 -0.48
C ILE A 146 1.23 13.16 0.44
N ARG A 147 0.48 14.25 0.57
CA ARG A 147 0.85 15.43 1.35
C ARG A 147 0.04 15.48 2.64
N VAL A 148 0.47 14.75 3.66
CA VAL A 148 -0.24 14.55 4.95
C VAL A 148 -0.76 15.85 5.60
N PRO A 149 -0.05 17.00 5.57
CA PRO A 149 -0.59 18.24 6.13
C PRO A 149 -1.94 18.68 5.52
N PHE A 150 -2.14 18.51 4.22
CA PHE A 150 -3.42 18.82 3.58
C PHE A 150 -4.51 17.79 3.91
N TYR A 151 -4.13 16.52 4.08
CA TYR A 151 -5.08 15.51 4.56
C TYR A 151 -5.52 15.76 5.99
N ARG A 152 -4.68 16.37 6.83
CA ARG A 152 -5.07 16.82 8.17
C ARG A 152 -6.15 17.91 8.08
N ARG A 153 -5.96 18.90 7.21
CA ARG A 153 -6.99 19.93 6.97
C ARG A 153 -8.28 19.33 6.40
N LEU A 154 -8.18 18.39 5.47
CA LEU A 154 -9.33 17.65 4.94
C LEU A 154 -10.07 16.90 6.07
N ARG A 155 -9.35 16.19 6.95
CA ARG A 155 -9.95 15.53 8.11
C ARG A 155 -10.75 16.49 8.97
N ASP A 156 -10.19 17.68 9.27
CA ASP A 156 -10.87 18.69 10.07
C ASP A 156 -12.18 19.14 9.42
N LEU A 157 -12.21 19.32 8.10
CA LEU A 157 -13.42 19.65 7.34
C LEU A 157 -14.45 18.52 7.36
N LEU A 158 -14.00 17.27 7.23
CA LEU A 158 -14.86 16.09 7.26
C LEU A 158 -15.51 15.93 8.65
N GLU A 159 -14.73 16.03 9.72
CA GLU A 159 -15.24 15.95 11.10
C GLU A 159 -16.21 17.11 11.40
N ALA A 160 -15.89 18.34 10.98
CA ALA A 160 -16.75 19.51 11.14
C ALA A 160 -18.08 19.39 10.37
N SER A 161 -18.13 18.59 9.32
CA SER A 161 -19.36 18.37 8.55
C SER A 161 -20.41 17.55 9.30
N GLY A 162 -20.02 16.79 10.33
CA GLY A 162 -20.89 15.88 11.08
C GLY A 162 -21.41 14.68 10.28
N ARG A 163 -20.98 14.53 9.00
CA ARG A 163 -21.35 13.42 8.12
C ARG A 163 -20.39 12.25 8.27
N SER A 164 -20.87 11.04 8.15
CA SER A 164 -20.00 9.87 8.06
C SER A 164 -19.18 9.89 6.78
N TYR A 165 -17.93 9.41 6.84
CA TYR A 165 -17.06 9.42 5.67
C TYR A 165 -16.15 8.20 5.61
N SER A 166 -15.69 7.89 4.39
CA SER A 166 -14.67 6.88 4.09
C SER A 166 -13.66 7.44 3.10
N VAL A 167 -12.38 7.13 3.30
CA VAL A 167 -11.28 7.54 2.43
C VAL A 167 -10.72 6.31 1.73
N TYR A 168 -10.76 6.30 0.41
CA TYR A 168 -10.25 5.23 -0.43
C TYR A 168 -8.94 5.67 -1.08
N VAL A 169 -7.89 4.88 -0.88
CA VAL A 169 -6.53 5.19 -1.37
C VAL A 169 -6.09 4.12 -2.35
N SER A 170 -5.78 4.53 -3.57
CA SER A 170 -5.13 3.70 -4.58
C SER A 170 -3.73 4.23 -4.85
N THR A 171 -2.76 3.35 -5.01
CA THR A 171 -1.40 3.74 -5.38
C THR A 171 -1.05 3.24 -6.77
N ALA A 172 -0.35 4.07 -7.54
CA ALA A 172 0.23 3.67 -8.82
C ALA A 172 1.62 3.05 -8.60
N LEU A 173 1.90 2.01 -9.37
CA LEU A 173 3.26 1.47 -9.51
C LEU A 173 4.01 2.33 -10.54
N HIS A 174 5.26 2.66 -10.26
CA HIS A 174 6.12 3.28 -11.25
C HIS A 174 6.90 2.19 -12.00
N GLU A 175 7.07 2.35 -13.30
CA GLU A 175 7.92 1.46 -14.09
C GLU A 175 9.32 1.37 -13.47
N ASN A 176 9.83 0.17 -13.28
CA ASN A 176 11.10 -0.15 -12.62
C ASN A 176 11.20 0.20 -11.12
N THR A 177 10.10 0.55 -10.45
CA THR A 177 10.08 0.62 -9.00
C THR A 177 9.19 -0.49 -8.45
N GLY A 178 9.68 -1.22 -7.48
CA GLY A 178 8.86 -2.10 -6.67
C GLY A 178 7.81 -1.30 -5.89
N PHE A 179 7.07 -1.97 -5.05
CA PHE A 179 6.16 -1.32 -4.12
C PHE A 179 7.00 -0.32 -3.28
N ASP A 180 6.67 0.96 -3.39
CA ASP A 180 7.41 2.01 -2.68
C ASP A 180 7.24 1.84 -1.16
N ASP A 181 8.33 1.59 -0.43
CA ASP A 181 8.31 1.45 1.04
C ASP A 181 7.71 2.68 1.73
N SER A 182 7.80 3.85 1.08
CA SER A 182 7.13 5.06 1.55
C SER A 182 5.60 4.92 1.60
N PHE A 183 5.01 3.97 0.85
CA PHE A 183 3.58 3.72 0.88
C PHE A 183 3.11 3.25 2.25
N VAL A 184 3.80 2.29 2.87
CA VAL A 184 3.41 1.74 4.18
C VAL A 184 3.37 2.85 5.21
N VAL A 185 4.42 3.67 5.26
CA VAL A 185 4.51 4.80 6.19
C VAL A 185 3.37 5.81 5.95
N ARG A 186 3.12 6.17 4.70
CA ARG A 186 2.04 7.11 4.36
C ARG A 186 0.65 6.55 4.66
N PHE A 187 0.46 5.27 4.41
CA PHE A 187 -0.81 4.61 4.71
C PHE A 187 -1.07 4.55 6.22
N GLU A 188 -0.06 4.20 7.03
CA GLU A 188 -0.15 4.19 8.48
C GLU A 188 -0.44 5.61 9.04
N GLU A 189 0.22 6.63 8.50
CA GLU A 189 -0.07 8.04 8.86
C GLU A 189 -1.52 8.42 8.55
N LEU A 190 -2.06 8.02 7.39
CA LEU A 190 -3.45 8.27 7.04
C LEU A 190 -4.42 7.44 7.90
N GLN A 191 -4.11 6.18 8.19
CA GLN A 191 -4.92 5.33 9.08
C GLN A 191 -5.04 5.95 10.47
N ALA A 192 -3.94 6.41 11.04
CA ALA A 192 -3.94 7.09 12.33
C ALA A 192 -4.73 8.43 12.26
N LEU A 193 -4.53 9.19 11.18
CA LEU A 193 -5.17 10.51 10.99
C LEU A 193 -6.69 10.41 10.91
N PHE A 194 -7.23 9.40 10.22
CA PHE A 194 -8.66 9.23 9.97
C PHE A 194 -9.32 8.15 10.86
N ASN A 195 -8.66 7.76 11.96
CA ASN A 195 -9.19 6.76 12.92
C ASN A 195 -9.65 5.45 12.24
N GLY A 196 -8.85 4.93 11.32
CA GLY A 196 -9.15 3.67 10.62
C GLY A 196 -10.20 3.75 9.52
N ARG A 197 -10.71 4.94 9.16
CA ARG A 197 -11.67 5.13 8.05
C ARG A 197 -11.00 5.22 6.68
N VAL A 198 -9.79 4.70 6.56
CA VAL A 198 -9.01 4.66 5.32
C VAL A 198 -8.95 3.23 4.81
N TYR A 199 -9.28 3.05 3.55
CA TYR A 199 -9.26 1.76 2.86
C TYR A 199 -8.24 1.79 1.73
N PHE A 200 -7.26 0.89 1.80
CA PHE A 200 -6.30 0.74 0.73
C PHE A 200 -6.84 -0.18 -0.35
N MET A 201 -6.93 0.35 -1.58
CA MET A 201 -7.49 -0.35 -2.73
C MET A 201 -6.43 -1.04 -3.61
N GLY A 202 -5.15 -0.87 -3.28
CA GLY A 202 -4.05 -1.36 -4.11
C GLY A 202 -3.90 -0.57 -5.41
N TYR A 203 -3.28 -1.20 -6.42
CA TYR A 203 -3.26 -0.70 -7.78
C TYR A 203 -4.63 -0.94 -8.45
N LEU A 204 -5.20 0.08 -9.02
CA LEU A 204 -6.45 0.01 -9.77
C LEU A 204 -6.17 0.22 -11.27
N SER A 205 -6.82 -0.60 -12.10
CA SER A 205 -6.86 -0.37 -13.54
C SER A 205 -7.64 0.91 -13.88
N ASP A 206 -7.45 1.45 -15.08
CA ASP A 206 -8.16 2.66 -15.52
C ASP A 206 -9.68 2.54 -15.40
N THR A 207 -10.24 1.37 -15.73
CA THR A 207 -11.68 1.11 -15.55
C THR A 207 -12.09 1.20 -14.10
N ALA A 208 -11.31 0.65 -13.18
CA ALA A 208 -11.61 0.71 -11.75
C ALA A 208 -11.44 2.14 -11.20
N VAL A 209 -10.41 2.87 -11.64
CA VAL A 209 -10.24 4.30 -11.31
C VAL A 209 -11.43 5.12 -11.79
N TYR A 210 -11.88 4.91 -13.04
CA TYR A 210 -13.04 5.59 -13.58
C TYR A 210 -14.30 5.36 -12.74
N ASN A 211 -14.63 4.10 -12.45
CA ASN A 211 -15.78 3.76 -11.63
C ASN A 211 -15.67 4.37 -10.21
N GLN A 212 -14.47 4.29 -9.61
CA GLN A 212 -14.24 4.88 -8.30
C GLN A 212 -14.42 6.42 -8.31
N LEU A 213 -13.99 7.11 -9.38
CA LEU A 213 -14.21 8.56 -9.54
C LEU A 213 -15.68 8.90 -9.70
N VAL A 214 -16.44 8.10 -10.46
CA VAL A 214 -17.88 8.33 -10.67
C VAL A 214 -18.67 8.12 -9.38
N ASP A 215 -18.27 7.15 -8.57
CA ASP A 215 -18.97 6.78 -7.33
C ASP A 215 -18.49 7.59 -6.11
N SER A 216 -17.41 8.35 -6.23
CA SER A 216 -16.88 9.14 -5.11
C SER A 216 -17.54 10.52 -5.02
N THR A 217 -17.79 10.96 -3.79
CA THR A 217 -18.25 12.34 -3.52
C THR A 217 -17.16 13.35 -3.89
N PHE A 218 -15.91 13.03 -3.53
CA PHE A 218 -14.77 13.92 -3.80
C PHE A 218 -13.54 13.12 -4.24
N LEU A 219 -12.79 13.68 -5.21
CA LEU A 219 -11.37 13.37 -5.31
C LEU A 219 -10.60 14.31 -4.37
N ALA A 220 -9.69 13.75 -3.54
CA ALA A 220 -8.70 14.51 -2.79
C ALA A 220 -7.32 14.38 -3.43
N ALA A 221 -6.76 15.46 -3.94
CA ALA A 221 -5.43 15.47 -4.55
C ALA A 221 -4.68 16.76 -4.18
N PHE A 222 -3.58 16.63 -3.47
CA PHE A 222 -2.80 17.75 -2.95
C PHE A 222 -1.37 17.76 -3.49
N PHE A 223 -0.87 18.96 -3.73
CA PHE A 223 0.42 19.19 -4.35
C PHE A 223 1.29 20.11 -3.50
N GLU A 224 2.60 19.93 -3.57
CA GLU A 224 3.55 20.71 -2.77
C GLU A 224 3.45 22.21 -3.05
N LYS A 225 3.30 22.58 -4.33
CA LYS A 225 3.24 23.98 -4.80
C LYS A 225 1.86 24.37 -5.39
N GLY A 226 0.79 23.64 -5.01
CA GLY A 226 -0.52 23.84 -5.60
C GLY A 226 -0.76 23.11 -6.93
N LEU A 227 -2.03 23.08 -7.34
CA LEU A 227 -2.48 22.39 -8.55
C LEU A 227 -1.89 23.05 -9.82
N ARG A 228 -1.49 22.21 -10.78
CA ARG A 228 -0.99 22.61 -12.11
C ARG A 228 -1.84 22.00 -13.23
N ALA A 229 -1.81 22.59 -14.40
CA ALA A 229 -2.55 22.13 -15.59
C ALA A 229 -2.18 20.69 -16.01
N ASN A 230 -0.97 20.26 -15.74
CA ASN A 230 -0.47 18.92 -16.06
C ASN A 230 -0.73 17.85 -14.96
N ASN A 231 -1.55 18.15 -13.98
CA ASN A 231 -1.93 17.17 -12.95
C ASN A 231 -3.05 16.27 -13.47
N THR A 232 -2.67 15.22 -14.20
CA THR A 232 -3.60 14.32 -14.90
C THR A 232 -4.60 13.64 -13.97
N THR A 233 -4.25 13.36 -12.73
CA THR A 233 -5.16 12.82 -11.69
C THR A 233 -6.38 13.73 -11.47
N VAL A 234 -6.15 15.04 -11.36
CA VAL A 234 -7.23 16.03 -11.18
C VAL A 234 -8.03 16.18 -12.45
N ASN A 235 -7.37 16.25 -13.61
CA ASN A 235 -8.05 16.36 -14.90
C ASN A 235 -8.98 15.16 -15.15
N ALA A 236 -8.55 13.93 -14.82
CA ALA A 236 -9.38 12.73 -14.92
C ALA A 236 -10.63 12.81 -14.02
N ALA A 237 -10.49 13.29 -12.79
CA ALA A 237 -11.64 13.46 -11.89
C ALA A 237 -12.63 14.53 -12.42
N MET A 238 -12.11 15.64 -12.93
CA MET A 238 -12.94 16.68 -13.56
C MET A 238 -13.71 16.14 -14.77
N GLU A 239 -13.08 15.35 -15.63
CA GLU A 239 -13.74 14.68 -16.76
C GLU A 239 -14.86 13.73 -16.31
N CYS A 240 -14.72 13.09 -15.17
CA CYS A 240 -15.74 12.24 -14.55
C CYS A 240 -16.84 13.04 -13.80
N ALA A 241 -16.77 14.37 -13.78
CA ALA A 241 -17.61 15.23 -12.94
C ALA A 241 -17.51 14.96 -11.44
N CYS A 242 -16.42 14.33 -10.96
CA CYS A 242 -16.12 14.20 -9.55
C CYS A 242 -15.66 15.56 -9.00
N ALA A 243 -16.25 16.00 -7.90
CA ALA A 243 -15.83 17.24 -7.25
C ALA A 243 -14.42 17.09 -6.67
N VAL A 244 -13.54 18.04 -6.93
CA VAL A 244 -12.12 17.95 -6.54
C VAL A 244 -11.82 18.85 -5.36
N ILE A 245 -11.25 18.27 -4.29
CA ILE A 245 -10.64 19.00 -3.19
C ILE A 245 -9.13 19.00 -3.42
N THR A 246 -8.55 20.18 -3.54
CA THR A 246 -7.13 20.36 -3.84
C THR A 246 -6.60 21.62 -3.15
N ASN A 247 -5.33 21.96 -3.35
CA ASN A 247 -4.77 23.25 -2.95
C ASN A 247 -4.40 24.09 -4.17
N LEU A 248 -4.79 25.35 -4.14
CA LEU A 248 -4.49 26.33 -5.18
C LEU A 248 -3.39 27.30 -4.72
N ASP A 249 -2.69 27.89 -5.68
CA ASP A 249 -1.74 29.00 -5.52
C ASP A 249 -1.77 29.93 -6.75
N ASP A 250 -0.87 30.92 -6.78
CA ASP A 250 -0.80 31.92 -7.86
C ASP A 250 -0.48 31.34 -9.25
N TYR A 251 0.07 30.13 -9.31
CA TYR A 251 0.40 29.43 -10.58
C TYR A 251 -0.63 28.36 -10.93
N SER A 252 -1.67 28.21 -10.14
CA SER A 252 -2.78 27.33 -10.49
C SER A 252 -3.55 27.90 -11.69
N PRO A 253 -4.10 27.03 -12.59
CA PRO A 253 -4.81 27.50 -13.76
C PRO A 253 -5.94 28.48 -13.40
N ALA A 254 -5.91 29.69 -13.96
CA ALA A 254 -6.85 30.80 -13.67
C ALA A 254 -8.34 30.40 -13.86
N GLY A 255 -8.62 29.38 -14.64
CA GLY A 255 -9.98 28.87 -14.83
C GLY A 255 -10.49 28.03 -13.68
N LEU A 256 -9.62 27.60 -12.75
CA LEU A 256 -10.00 26.82 -11.57
C LEU A 256 -10.31 27.76 -10.40
N VAL A 257 -11.56 27.82 -10.04
CA VAL A 257 -12.09 28.78 -9.06
C VAL A 257 -12.71 28.03 -7.89
N HIS A 258 -12.27 28.40 -6.67
CA HIS A 258 -12.78 27.85 -5.41
C HIS A 258 -14.31 27.94 -5.31
N MET A 259 -14.96 26.84 -4.89
CA MET A 259 -16.42 26.66 -4.76
C MET A 259 -17.21 26.83 -6.05
N LYS A 260 -16.52 27.04 -7.17
CA LYS A 260 -17.13 27.03 -8.50
C LYS A 260 -16.91 25.69 -9.20
N ASN A 261 -15.66 25.32 -9.46
CA ASN A 261 -15.31 24.08 -10.16
C ASN A 261 -14.19 23.28 -9.50
N VAL A 262 -13.64 23.77 -8.40
CA VAL A 262 -12.75 23.03 -7.47
C VAL A 262 -13.00 23.55 -6.05
N ILE A 263 -12.58 22.77 -5.06
CA ILE A 263 -12.60 23.16 -3.66
C ILE A 263 -11.14 23.32 -3.21
N ASP A 264 -10.74 24.57 -2.96
CA ASP A 264 -9.42 24.85 -2.39
C ASP A 264 -9.44 24.60 -0.88
N VAL A 265 -8.72 23.57 -0.45
CA VAL A 265 -8.68 23.15 0.97
C VAL A 265 -8.18 24.25 1.91
N ASN A 266 -7.33 25.16 1.42
CA ASN A 266 -6.80 26.26 2.22
C ASN A 266 -7.82 27.36 2.47
N ARG A 267 -8.84 27.49 1.60
CA ARG A 267 -9.89 28.52 1.65
C ARG A 267 -11.25 27.97 2.07
N CYS A 268 -11.34 26.64 2.18
CA CYS A 268 -12.57 25.95 2.52
C CYS A 268 -12.77 25.97 4.05
N ASP A 269 -13.84 26.58 4.52
CA ASP A 269 -14.24 26.56 5.92
C ASP A 269 -15.31 25.50 6.21
N GLN A 270 -16.10 25.14 5.19
CA GLN A 270 -17.13 24.11 5.27
C GLN A 270 -17.26 23.37 3.94
N LEU A 271 -17.40 22.05 3.99
CA LEU A 271 -17.67 21.25 2.81
C LEU A 271 -19.04 21.57 2.21
N PRO A 272 -19.17 21.62 0.87
CA PRO A 272 -20.44 21.88 0.20
C PRO A 272 -21.47 20.79 0.50
N GLY A 273 -22.74 21.17 0.44
CA GLY A 273 -23.87 20.23 0.45
C GLY A 273 -23.93 19.39 -0.84
N PRO A 274 -24.80 18.36 -0.90
CA PRO A 274 -24.89 17.48 -2.06
C PRO A 274 -25.11 18.21 -3.39
N GLU A 275 -26.08 19.14 -3.45
CA GLU A 275 -26.41 19.89 -4.66
C GLU A 275 -25.25 20.76 -5.16
N ASP A 276 -24.55 21.44 -4.24
CA ASP A 276 -23.37 22.24 -4.57
C ASP A 276 -22.20 21.36 -5.01
N THR A 277 -22.02 20.20 -4.40
CA THR A 277 -20.99 19.21 -4.77
C THR A 277 -21.22 18.75 -6.21
N GLU A 278 -22.44 18.37 -6.58
CA GLU A 278 -22.79 17.99 -7.95
C GLU A 278 -22.60 19.14 -8.93
N ARG A 279 -22.97 20.37 -8.55
CA ARG A 279 -22.77 21.56 -9.37
C ARG A 279 -21.27 21.80 -9.63
N ILE A 280 -20.44 21.75 -8.57
CA ILE A 280 -18.98 21.90 -8.69
C ILE A 280 -18.39 20.85 -9.63
N GLY A 281 -18.81 19.58 -9.51
CA GLY A 281 -18.37 18.52 -10.39
C GLY A 281 -18.77 18.73 -11.86
N ARG A 282 -20.00 19.18 -12.12
CA ARG A 282 -20.46 19.50 -13.49
C ARG A 282 -19.65 20.65 -14.09
N GLU A 283 -19.47 21.76 -13.37
CA GLU A 283 -18.66 22.89 -13.84
C GLU A 283 -17.18 22.51 -14.03
N ALA A 284 -16.65 21.62 -13.18
CA ALA A 284 -15.32 21.06 -13.37
C ALA A 284 -15.21 20.30 -14.71
N ARG A 285 -16.19 19.45 -15.02
CA ARG A 285 -16.23 18.72 -16.29
C ARG A 285 -16.34 19.63 -17.51
N GLU A 286 -17.13 20.69 -17.42
CA GLU A 286 -17.27 21.67 -18.51
C GLU A 286 -15.92 22.34 -18.81
N ILE A 287 -15.21 22.83 -17.81
CA ILE A 287 -13.91 23.45 -18.01
C ILE A 287 -12.83 22.44 -18.46
N ALA A 288 -12.86 21.22 -17.97
CA ALA A 288 -11.96 20.17 -18.42
C ALA A 288 -12.14 19.91 -19.92
N ARG A 289 -13.36 19.73 -20.39
CA ARG A 289 -13.67 19.53 -21.81
C ARG A 289 -13.30 20.73 -22.67
N ALA A 290 -13.59 21.96 -22.20
CA ALA A 290 -13.34 23.15 -22.94
C ALA A 290 -11.87 23.54 -23.08
N ARG A 291 -11.03 23.21 -22.07
CA ARG A 291 -9.65 23.72 -21.98
C ARG A 291 -8.58 22.65 -21.89
N TYR A 292 -8.90 21.45 -21.33
CA TYR A 292 -7.91 20.43 -20.97
C TYR A 292 -8.14 19.10 -21.70
N GLY A 293 -9.10 19.07 -22.65
CA GLY A 293 -9.41 17.86 -23.42
C GLY A 293 -8.33 17.54 -24.47
N TRP A 294 -8.26 16.27 -24.84
CA TRP A 294 -7.31 15.74 -25.84
C TRP A 294 -7.40 16.46 -27.20
N ASP A 295 -8.61 16.78 -27.64
CA ASP A 295 -8.80 17.49 -28.91
C ASP A 295 -8.07 18.86 -28.93
N ARG A 296 -8.14 19.59 -27.82
CA ARG A 296 -7.43 20.85 -27.65
C ARG A 296 -5.92 20.67 -27.63
N LEU A 297 -5.41 19.66 -26.98
CA LEU A 297 -3.99 19.34 -26.97
C LEU A 297 -3.51 19.05 -28.40
N VAL A 298 -4.26 18.21 -29.12
CA VAL A 298 -3.94 17.83 -30.51
C VAL A 298 -3.99 19.06 -31.46
N GLU A 299 -4.99 19.93 -31.33
CA GLU A 299 -5.06 21.17 -32.08
C GLU A 299 -3.82 22.06 -31.88
N GLN A 300 -3.34 22.19 -30.66
CA GLN A 300 -2.15 22.98 -30.33
C GLN A 300 -0.85 22.39 -30.88
N LEU A 301 -0.79 21.05 -30.99
CA LEU A 301 0.38 20.33 -31.52
C LEU A 301 0.40 20.29 -33.06
N ARG A 302 -0.71 20.53 -33.73
CA ARG A 302 -0.74 20.59 -35.21
C ARG A 302 -0.02 21.85 -35.70
N PRO A 303 0.94 21.73 -36.62
CA PRO A 303 1.61 22.88 -37.17
C PRO A 303 0.57 23.80 -37.87
N THR A 304 0.58 25.06 -37.50
CA THR A 304 -0.20 26.07 -38.25
C THR A 304 0.40 26.16 -39.64
N VAL A 305 -0.26 25.60 -40.63
CA VAL A 305 0.14 25.80 -42.03
C VAL A 305 -0.05 27.30 -42.29
N ARG A 306 1.04 28.06 -42.22
CA ARG A 306 1.03 29.44 -42.75
C ARG A 306 0.90 29.32 -44.27
N VAL A 307 -0.29 29.60 -44.77
CA VAL A 307 -0.56 29.82 -46.20
C VAL A 307 0.02 31.19 -46.61
#